data_9b2c1fe5a2a61288413e90e6919f0d18
#
_entry.id   9b2c1fe5a2a61288413e90e6919f0d18
#
_cell.length_a   1.000
_cell.length_b   1.000
_cell.length_c   1.000
_cell.angle_alpha   90.00
_cell.angle_beta   90.00
_cell.angle_gamma   90.00
#
_symmetry.space_group_name_H-M   'P 1'
#
loop_
_entity.id
_entity.type
_entity.pdbx_description
1 polymer ?
#
loop_
_entity_poly.entity_id
_entity_poly.type
_entity_poly.pdbx_seq_one_letter_code
_entity_poly.pdbx_strand_id
1 'polypeptide(L)'
;MKKLGLLMILISIIVVFSCSSGKKPLPDKIVFQTDYNAALKMATDEHKPMIIDFYTDWCGWCKVLDTVTYVDPLVIGMSADDIFVKVNAEVDTALARKYSIAGYPTVVVAGPDGREKDRIWGYLPPTDFYNQVQLYLQGKETLEDYLGRLKDEPENLDYLSLIAEKFASRSRFDDAIEYYRKIVALDPDNEQDHGADAMAAIYDTQARARDYEGAIATCKRIVEKFPGTSEADDAEAMIGYYTARSGDSRKALRLYRDYLEKHPASENAQWVKKRVADLEDNI
;
A
#
# COMPACT_ATOMS: atom_id res chain seq x y z
N MET A 1 38.38 -86.48 -11.07
CA MET A 1 37.17 -85.98 -10.48
C MET A 1 37.25 -84.48 -10.52
N LYS A 2 36.66 -83.83 -11.57
CA LYS A 2 36.68 -82.35 -11.77
C LYS A 2 35.36 -81.78 -11.27
N LYS A 3 35.42 -80.91 -10.25
CA LYS A 3 34.25 -80.18 -9.76
C LYS A 3 34.03 -78.95 -10.63
N LEU A 4 32.89 -78.91 -11.31
CA LEU A 4 32.43 -77.78 -12.09
C LEU A 4 31.73 -76.80 -11.18
N GLY A 5 32.34 -75.62 -10.98
CA GLY A 5 31.72 -74.55 -10.19
C GLY A 5 30.76 -73.71 -11.02
N LEU A 6 29.52 -73.68 -10.64
CA LEU A 6 28.46 -72.89 -11.30
C LEU A 6 28.53 -71.43 -10.82
N LEU A 7 28.96 -70.52 -11.68
CA LEU A 7 28.99 -69.05 -11.40
C LEU A 7 27.58 -68.43 -11.62
N MET A 8 26.86 -68.10 -10.54
CA MET A 8 25.63 -67.38 -10.65
C MET A 8 25.95 -65.89 -10.86
N ILE A 9 25.65 -65.37 -12.02
CA ILE A 9 25.70 -63.94 -12.31
C ILE A 9 24.36 -63.31 -11.85
N LEU A 10 24.39 -62.57 -10.73
CA LEU A 10 23.28 -61.73 -10.27
C LEU A 10 23.25 -60.47 -11.14
N ILE A 11 22.30 -60.37 -12.06
CA ILE A 11 22.03 -59.17 -12.83
C ILE A 11 21.14 -58.25 -11.93
N SER A 12 21.76 -57.27 -11.29
CA SER A 12 21.02 -56.20 -10.59
C SER A 12 20.38 -55.27 -11.62
N ILE A 13 19.07 -55.35 -11.79
CA ILE A 13 18.31 -54.38 -12.58
C ILE A 13 18.23 -53.10 -11.77
N ILE A 14 19.04 -52.09 -12.11
CA ILE A 14 18.92 -50.74 -11.60
C ILE A 14 17.72 -50.08 -12.31
N VAL A 15 16.56 -50.04 -11.65
CA VAL A 15 15.42 -49.24 -12.10
C VAL A 15 15.76 -47.79 -11.82
N VAL A 16 16.22 -47.07 -12.83
CA VAL A 16 16.39 -45.61 -12.79
C VAL A 16 14.99 -44.99 -12.84
N PHE A 17 14.47 -44.66 -11.68
CA PHE A 17 13.30 -43.78 -11.62
C PHE A 17 13.72 -42.39 -12.10
N SER A 18 13.53 -42.11 -13.39
CA SER A 18 13.62 -40.77 -13.94
C SER A 18 12.43 -39.98 -13.39
N CYS A 19 12.64 -39.25 -12.26
CA CYS A 19 11.74 -38.21 -11.88
C CYS A 19 11.81 -37.09 -12.94
N SER A 20 10.99 -37.21 -13.98
CA SER A 20 10.68 -36.09 -14.86
C SER A 20 9.92 -35.08 -13.99
N SER A 21 10.61 -34.07 -13.45
CA SER A 21 10.02 -32.88 -12.92
C SER A 21 9.41 -32.10 -14.08
N GLY A 22 8.25 -32.54 -14.56
CA GLY A 22 7.46 -31.80 -15.52
C GLY A 22 7.10 -30.47 -14.88
N LYS A 23 7.80 -29.40 -15.23
CA LYS A 23 7.36 -28.05 -14.89
C LYS A 23 5.93 -27.90 -15.44
N LYS A 24 4.97 -27.69 -14.53
CA LYS A 24 3.60 -27.37 -14.90
C LYS A 24 3.67 -26.18 -15.86
N PRO A 25 2.99 -26.21 -17.02
CA PRO A 25 3.00 -25.07 -17.92
C PRO A 25 2.52 -23.84 -17.16
N LEU A 26 3.21 -22.69 -17.33
CA LEU A 26 2.78 -21.44 -16.74
C LEU A 26 1.40 -21.08 -17.28
N PRO A 27 0.54 -20.48 -16.46
CA PRO A 27 -0.77 -20.02 -16.90
C PRO A 27 -0.61 -18.91 -17.96
N ASP A 28 -1.55 -18.87 -18.93
CA ASP A 28 -1.57 -17.83 -19.97
C ASP A 28 -2.14 -16.51 -19.47
N LYS A 29 -2.88 -16.54 -18.37
CA LYS A 29 -3.50 -15.38 -17.70
C LYS A 29 -3.83 -15.67 -16.26
N ILE A 30 -3.99 -14.61 -15.45
CA ILE A 30 -4.54 -14.73 -14.10
C ILE A 30 -6.05 -15.02 -14.21
N VAL A 31 -6.51 -16.05 -13.48
CA VAL A 31 -7.93 -16.35 -13.28
C VAL A 31 -8.32 -15.83 -11.91
N PHE A 32 -8.94 -14.66 -11.88
CA PHE A 32 -9.42 -14.08 -10.64
C PHE A 32 -10.65 -14.81 -10.12
N GLN A 33 -10.61 -15.19 -8.84
CA GLN A 33 -11.79 -15.58 -8.10
C GLN A 33 -12.59 -14.34 -7.71
N THR A 34 -13.92 -14.38 -7.83
CA THR A 34 -14.80 -13.26 -7.45
C THR A 34 -15.66 -13.59 -6.21
N ASP A 35 -15.67 -14.83 -5.79
CA ASP A 35 -16.25 -15.28 -4.52
C ASP A 35 -15.12 -15.48 -3.51
N TYR A 36 -15.05 -14.59 -2.53
CA TYR A 36 -14.02 -14.65 -1.49
C TYR A 36 -14.07 -15.94 -0.67
N ASN A 37 -15.27 -16.45 -0.34
CA ASN A 37 -15.37 -17.64 0.50
C ASN A 37 -14.94 -18.90 -0.27
N ALA A 38 -15.28 -18.98 -1.55
CA ALA A 38 -14.80 -20.05 -2.42
C ALA A 38 -13.27 -19.97 -2.59
N ALA A 39 -12.71 -18.79 -2.80
CA ALA A 39 -11.28 -18.57 -2.90
C ALA A 39 -10.54 -18.93 -1.59
N LEU A 40 -11.08 -18.55 -0.44
CA LEU A 40 -10.52 -18.89 0.87
C LEU A 40 -10.52 -20.40 1.10
N LYS A 41 -11.58 -21.08 0.69
CA LYS A 41 -11.62 -22.55 0.76
C LYS A 41 -10.56 -23.18 -0.13
N MET A 42 -10.40 -22.71 -1.38
CA MET A 42 -9.35 -23.19 -2.29
C MET A 42 -7.95 -22.95 -1.69
N ALA A 43 -7.69 -21.74 -1.17
CA ALA A 43 -6.43 -21.38 -0.55
C ALA A 43 -6.10 -22.29 0.65
N THR A 44 -7.09 -22.57 1.50
CA THR A 44 -6.94 -23.47 2.65
C THR A 44 -6.66 -24.91 2.21
N ASP A 45 -7.43 -25.45 1.26
CA ASP A 45 -7.33 -26.83 0.80
C ASP A 45 -6.00 -27.08 0.05
N GLU A 46 -5.53 -26.08 -0.74
CA GLU A 46 -4.31 -26.16 -1.54
C GLU A 46 -3.07 -25.63 -0.79
N HIS A 47 -3.24 -25.10 0.42
CA HIS A 47 -2.19 -24.43 1.20
C HIS A 47 -1.48 -23.29 0.45
N LYS A 48 -2.24 -22.57 -0.39
CA LYS A 48 -1.73 -21.46 -1.21
C LYS A 48 -2.06 -20.12 -0.57
N PRO A 49 -1.16 -19.12 -0.68
CA PRO A 49 -1.47 -17.75 -0.28
C PRO A 49 -2.52 -17.12 -1.20
N MET A 50 -3.10 -16.02 -0.74
CA MET A 50 -4.11 -15.25 -1.48
C MET A 50 -3.56 -13.86 -1.80
N ILE A 51 -3.80 -13.42 -3.03
CA ILE A 51 -3.55 -12.07 -3.51
C ILE A 51 -4.92 -11.43 -3.77
N ILE A 52 -5.36 -10.56 -2.86
CA ILE A 52 -6.74 -10.04 -2.84
C ILE A 52 -6.72 -8.58 -3.28
N ASP A 53 -7.18 -8.29 -4.50
CA ASP A 53 -7.27 -6.96 -5.07
C ASP A 53 -8.62 -6.32 -4.75
N PHE A 54 -8.59 -5.26 -3.93
CA PHE A 54 -9.75 -4.42 -3.64
C PHE A 54 -9.77 -3.22 -4.60
N TYR A 55 -10.83 -3.11 -5.39
CA TYR A 55 -11.00 -2.09 -6.40
C TYR A 55 -12.38 -1.42 -6.36
N THR A 56 -12.56 -0.37 -7.17
CA THR A 56 -13.86 0.21 -7.51
C THR A 56 -13.92 0.50 -9.02
N ASP A 57 -15.12 0.61 -9.60
CA ASP A 57 -15.29 0.79 -11.05
C ASP A 57 -14.78 2.15 -11.55
N TRP A 58 -14.76 3.18 -10.69
CA TRP A 58 -14.26 4.52 -11.01
C TRP A 58 -12.74 4.69 -10.78
N CYS A 59 -12.07 3.72 -10.17
CA CYS A 59 -10.66 3.79 -9.82
C CYS A 59 -9.76 3.69 -11.07
N GLY A 60 -9.15 4.82 -11.46
CA GLY A 60 -8.24 4.87 -12.61
C GLY A 60 -7.00 3.98 -12.45
N TRP A 61 -6.35 4.03 -11.28
CA TRP A 61 -5.16 3.22 -11.02
C TRP A 61 -5.46 1.72 -10.91
N CYS A 62 -6.68 1.34 -10.52
CA CYS A 62 -7.08 -0.07 -10.56
C CYS A 62 -7.12 -0.58 -12.02
N LYS A 63 -7.60 0.26 -12.95
CA LYS A 63 -7.60 -0.07 -14.39
C LYS A 63 -6.18 -0.19 -14.95
N VAL A 64 -5.25 0.64 -14.47
CA VAL A 64 -3.83 0.52 -14.84
C VAL A 64 -3.25 -0.79 -14.29
N LEU A 65 -3.55 -1.16 -13.06
CA LEU A 65 -3.14 -2.44 -12.48
C LEU A 65 -3.64 -3.62 -13.33
N ASP A 66 -4.91 -3.57 -13.78
CA ASP A 66 -5.52 -4.60 -14.64
C ASP A 66 -4.87 -4.71 -16.03
N THR A 67 -4.46 -3.58 -16.61
CA THR A 67 -4.00 -3.54 -18.01
C THR A 67 -2.49 -3.54 -18.17
N VAL A 68 -1.74 -3.34 -17.08
CA VAL A 68 -0.28 -3.30 -17.10
C VAL A 68 0.31 -4.39 -16.21
N THR A 69 -0.07 -4.41 -14.92
CA THR A 69 0.58 -5.32 -13.94
C THR A 69 0.07 -6.75 -14.05
N TYR A 70 -1.24 -6.95 -14.11
CA TYR A 70 -1.83 -8.29 -14.12
C TYR A 70 -1.76 -9.01 -15.48
N VAL A 71 -1.31 -8.33 -16.52
CA VAL A 71 -1.09 -8.95 -17.85
C VAL A 71 0.39 -9.28 -18.08
N ASP A 72 1.28 -8.89 -17.20
CA ASP A 72 2.70 -9.17 -17.31
C ASP A 72 2.99 -10.65 -17.01
N PRO A 73 3.81 -11.33 -17.83
CA PRO A 73 4.13 -12.75 -17.66
C PRO A 73 4.72 -13.11 -16.28
N LEU A 74 5.47 -12.19 -15.67
CA LEU A 74 6.04 -12.37 -14.33
C LEU A 74 4.94 -12.49 -13.27
N VAL A 75 3.94 -11.61 -13.33
CA VAL A 75 2.83 -11.59 -12.40
C VAL A 75 1.81 -12.70 -12.71
N ILE A 76 1.56 -12.98 -14.00
CA ILE A 76 0.75 -14.13 -14.43
C ILE A 76 1.32 -15.43 -13.86
N GLY A 77 2.65 -15.59 -13.90
CA GLY A 77 3.33 -16.77 -13.37
C GLY A 77 3.02 -17.06 -11.90
N MET A 78 2.78 -16.02 -11.09
CA MET A 78 2.43 -16.18 -9.67
C MET A 78 1.13 -16.97 -9.48
N SER A 79 0.17 -16.87 -10.41
CA SER A 79 -1.11 -17.57 -10.31
C SER A 79 -1.04 -19.10 -10.41
N ALA A 80 0.16 -19.67 -10.67
CA ALA A 80 0.41 -21.09 -10.52
C ALA A 80 0.45 -21.53 -9.04
N ASP A 81 0.93 -20.64 -8.16
CA ASP A 81 1.20 -20.93 -6.75
C ASP A 81 0.33 -20.08 -5.80
N ASP A 82 -0.28 -19.00 -6.28
CA ASP A 82 -1.09 -18.06 -5.51
C ASP A 82 -2.55 -18.03 -6.01
N ILE A 83 -3.50 -17.83 -5.11
CA ILE A 83 -4.92 -17.64 -5.44
C ILE A 83 -5.20 -16.14 -5.57
N PHE A 84 -5.47 -15.69 -6.79
CA PHE A 84 -5.85 -14.30 -7.07
C PHE A 84 -7.35 -14.10 -6.86
N VAL A 85 -7.71 -13.07 -6.09
CA VAL A 85 -9.10 -12.71 -5.78
C VAL A 85 -9.33 -11.25 -6.15
N LYS A 86 -10.47 -10.96 -6.76
CA LYS A 86 -10.86 -9.60 -7.12
C LYS A 86 -12.15 -9.21 -6.41
N VAL A 87 -12.12 -8.11 -5.66
CA VAL A 87 -13.22 -7.66 -4.79
C VAL A 87 -13.61 -6.24 -5.15
N ASN A 88 -14.83 -6.05 -5.66
CA ASN A 88 -15.38 -4.69 -5.76
C ASN A 88 -15.81 -4.24 -4.37
N ALA A 89 -15.08 -3.25 -3.82
CA ALA A 89 -15.28 -2.79 -2.45
C ALA A 89 -16.57 -1.99 -2.23
N GLU A 90 -17.21 -1.53 -3.31
CA GLU A 90 -18.54 -0.89 -3.25
C GLU A 90 -19.66 -1.93 -3.20
N VAL A 91 -19.41 -3.14 -3.69
CA VAL A 91 -20.36 -4.27 -3.66
C VAL A 91 -20.17 -5.07 -2.37
N ASP A 92 -18.95 -5.55 -2.08
CA ASP A 92 -18.66 -6.27 -0.84
C ASP A 92 -18.05 -5.35 0.22
N THR A 93 -18.89 -4.44 0.72
CA THR A 93 -18.49 -3.48 1.76
C THR A 93 -18.16 -4.16 3.10
N ALA A 94 -18.68 -5.37 3.34
CA ALA A 94 -18.39 -6.13 4.56
C ALA A 94 -16.94 -6.65 4.53
N LEU A 95 -16.51 -7.18 3.40
CA LEU A 95 -15.14 -7.65 3.22
C LEU A 95 -14.14 -6.48 3.21
N ALA A 96 -14.48 -5.37 2.53
CA ALA A 96 -13.67 -4.17 2.56
C ALA A 96 -13.48 -3.63 4.00
N ARG A 97 -14.52 -3.65 4.83
CA ARG A 97 -14.42 -3.28 6.25
C ARG A 97 -13.58 -4.30 7.05
N LYS A 98 -13.75 -5.61 6.81
CA LYS A 98 -12.95 -6.65 7.47
C LYS A 98 -11.46 -6.42 7.29
N TYR A 99 -11.03 -6.00 6.10
CA TYR A 99 -9.62 -5.71 5.80
C TYR A 99 -9.26 -4.23 6.02
N SER A 100 -10.19 -3.42 6.55
CA SER A 100 -9.97 -1.97 6.81
C SER A 100 -9.40 -1.24 5.60
N ILE A 101 -10.03 -1.42 4.43
CA ILE A 101 -9.57 -0.82 3.17
C ILE A 101 -9.78 0.69 3.23
N ALA A 102 -8.68 1.44 3.10
CA ALA A 102 -8.63 2.90 3.23
C ALA A 102 -8.60 3.64 1.90
N GLY A 103 -8.36 2.95 0.79
CA GLY A 103 -8.26 3.53 -0.57
C GLY A 103 -8.04 2.46 -1.63
N TYR A 104 -8.00 2.88 -2.89
CA TYR A 104 -7.93 1.98 -4.04
C TYR A 104 -6.85 2.37 -5.05
N PRO A 105 -6.18 1.39 -5.69
CA PRO A 105 -6.25 -0.04 -5.36
C PRO A 105 -5.60 -0.35 -4.02
N THR A 106 -6.05 -1.41 -3.35
CA THR A 106 -5.34 -2.04 -2.24
C THR A 106 -5.26 -3.53 -2.51
N VAL A 107 -4.04 -4.06 -2.61
CA VAL A 107 -3.81 -5.49 -2.81
C VAL A 107 -3.30 -6.10 -1.50
N VAL A 108 -4.13 -6.92 -0.87
CA VAL A 108 -3.80 -7.63 0.36
C VAL A 108 -3.12 -8.95 0.03
N VAL A 109 -1.92 -9.17 0.55
CA VAL A 109 -1.21 -10.45 0.54
C VAL A 109 -1.57 -11.18 1.81
N ALA A 110 -2.24 -12.33 1.68
CA ALA A 110 -2.74 -13.09 2.82
C ALA A 110 -2.24 -14.54 2.80
N GLY A 111 -2.20 -15.16 3.97
CA GLY A 111 -1.95 -16.58 4.10
C GLY A 111 -3.11 -17.44 3.59
N PRO A 112 -2.95 -18.77 3.55
CA PRO A 112 -4.01 -19.71 3.14
C PRO A 112 -5.27 -19.64 4.01
N ASP A 113 -5.16 -19.09 5.19
CA ASP A 113 -6.27 -18.87 6.14
C ASP A 113 -6.94 -17.49 6.00
N GLY A 114 -6.54 -16.71 4.99
CA GLY A 114 -7.04 -15.36 4.73
C GLY A 114 -6.54 -14.31 5.73
N ARG A 115 -5.60 -14.64 6.63
CA ARG A 115 -4.95 -13.63 7.46
C ARG A 115 -3.97 -12.81 6.64
N GLU A 116 -4.12 -11.50 6.72
CA GLU A 116 -3.21 -10.58 6.05
C GLU A 116 -1.78 -10.76 6.59
N LYS A 117 -0.82 -10.87 5.67
CA LYS A 117 0.62 -10.74 5.95
C LYS A 117 1.05 -9.28 5.84
N ASP A 118 0.72 -8.65 4.71
CA ASP A 118 0.83 -7.21 4.48
C ASP A 118 0.03 -6.79 3.23
N ARG A 119 0.10 -5.51 2.82
CA ARG A 119 -0.63 -4.97 1.68
C ARG A 119 0.19 -3.99 0.86
N ILE A 120 -0.11 -3.96 -0.42
CA ILE A 120 0.30 -2.90 -1.35
C ILE A 120 -0.85 -1.90 -1.40
N TRP A 121 -0.57 -0.65 -1.09
CA TRP A 121 -1.52 0.45 -1.19
C TRP A 121 -1.15 1.34 -2.37
N GLY A 122 -2.03 1.44 -3.35
CA GLY A 122 -1.76 2.10 -4.62
C GLY A 122 -1.22 1.16 -5.70
N TYR A 123 -0.81 1.77 -6.81
CA TYR A 123 -0.30 1.08 -7.99
C TYR A 123 1.19 0.75 -7.85
N LEU A 124 1.58 -0.45 -8.26
CA LEU A 124 2.97 -0.83 -8.53
C LEU A 124 3.11 -1.41 -9.95
N PRO A 125 4.19 -1.06 -10.67
CA PRO A 125 4.52 -1.70 -11.95
C PRO A 125 4.88 -3.20 -11.74
N PRO A 126 4.86 -4.02 -12.80
CA PRO A 126 4.90 -5.48 -12.70
C PRO A 126 6.05 -6.04 -11.84
N THR A 127 7.26 -5.58 -12.09
CA THR A 127 8.46 -6.07 -11.38
C THR A 127 8.41 -5.71 -9.89
N ASP A 128 8.02 -4.48 -9.57
CA ASP A 128 7.95 -4.03 -8.17
C ASP A 128 6.80 -4.73 -7.45
N PHE A 129 5.66 -4.92 -8.12
CA PHE A 129 4.54 -5.69 -7.59
C PHE A 129 4.97 -7.13 -7.24
N TYR A 130 5.61 -7.82 -8.19
CA TYR A 130 6.12 -9.17 -7.97
C TYR A 130 7.08 -9.23 -6.78
N ASN A 131 8.10 -8.37 -6.76
CA ASN A 131 9.11 -8.35 -5.71
C ASN A 131 8.47 -8.07 -4.34
N GLN A 132 7.56 -7.10 -4.26
CA GLN A 132 6.90 -6.74 -3.01
C GLN A 132 6.02 -7.87 -2.47
N VAL A 133 5.26 -8.55 -3.34
CA VAL A 133 4.48 -9.72 -2.92
C VAL A 133 5.39 -10.84 -2.41
N GLN A 134 6.50 -11.13 -3.11
CA GLN A 134 7.45 -12.15 -2.67
C GLN A 134 8.07 -11.83 -1.30
N LEU A 135 8.39 -10.56 -1.03
CA LEU A 135 8.89 -10.11 0.27
C LEU A 135 7.84 -10.34 1.37
N TYR A 136 6.59 -9.96 1.12
CA TYR A 136 5.50 -10.15 2.08
C TYR A 136 5.21 -11.63 2.36
N LEU A 137 5.25 -12.48 1.33
CA LEU A 137 5.08 -13.92 1.50
C LEU A 137 6.17 -14.53 2.38
N GLN A 138 7.41 -13.98 2.32
CA GLN A 138 8.53 -14.36 3.17
C GLN A 138 8.49 -13.73 4.57
N GLY A 139 7.51 -12.86 4.86
CA GLY A 139 7.43 -12.12 6.12
C GLY A 139 8.46 -10.99 6.24
N LYS A 140 9.01 -10.53 5.11
CA LYS A 140 9.93 -9.39 5.03
C LYS A 140 9.19 -8.13 4.63
N GLU A 141 9.70 -6.98 5.09
CA GLU A 141 9.12 -5.65 4.84
C GLU A 141 7.65 -5.55 5.25
N THR A 142 7.16 -6.45 6.08
CA THR A 142 5.84 -6.40 6.68
C THR A 142 5.82 -5.43 7.86
N LEU A 143 4.60 -5.03 8.28
CA LEU A 143 4.44 -4.24 9.50
C LEU A 143 5.12 -4.94 10.71
N GLU A 144 4.95 -6.26 10.84
CA GLU A 144 5.55 -7.03 11.94
C GLU A 144 7.07 -7.06 11.85
N ASP A 145 7.64 -7.17 10.63
CA ASP A 145 9.08 -7.14 10.41
C ASP A 145 9.68 -5.79 10.82
N TYR A 146 9.09 -4.67 10.38
CA TYR A 146 9.56 -3.35 10.77
C TYR A 146 9.38 -3.06 12.27
N LEU A 147 8.29 -3.49 12.87
CA LEU A 147 8.11 -3.41 14.34
C LEU A 147 9.16 -4.25 15.08
N GLY A 148 9.59 -5.36 14.49
CA GLY A 148 10.69 -6.17 15.00
C GLY A 148 12.03 -5.43 14.95
N ARG A 149 12.39 -4.89 13.78
CA ARG A 149 13.64 -4.14 13.55
C ARG A 149 13.72 -2.87 14.40
N LEU A 150 12.60 -2.18 14.57
CA LEU A 150 12.55 -0.96 15.39
C LEU A 150 12.91 -1.20 16.86
N LYS A 151 12.81 -2.45 17.40
CA LYS A 151 13.26 -2.76 18.76
C LYS A 151 14.77 -2.66 18.89
N ASP A 152 15.50 -3.00 17.83
CA ASP A 152 16.97 -2.93 17.79
C ASP A 152 17.45 -1.52 17.41
N GLU A 153 16.66 -0.79 16.63
CA GLU A 153 16.96 0.56 16.15
C GLU A 153 15.79 1.53 16.43
N PRO A 154 15.54 1.91 17.71
CA PRO A 154 14.31 2.61 18.12
C PRO A 154 14.16 4.05 17.59
N GLU A 155 15.26 4.65 17.13
CA GLU A 155 15.31 6.01 16.58
C GLU A 155 15.50 6.03 15.04
N ASN A 156 15.38 4.88 14.37
CA ASN A 156 15.50 4.80 12.92
C ASN A 156 14.28 5.46 12.26
N LEU A 157 14.48 6.63 11.63
CA LEU A 157 13.43 7.47 11.06
C LEU A 157 12.72 6.77 9.88
N ASP A 158 13.47 6.01 9.06
CA ASP A 158 12.90 5.25 7.95
C ASP A 158 11.93 4.17 8.45
N TYR A 159 12.32 3.41 9.50
CA TYR A 159 11.44 2.38 10.07
C TYR A 159 10.20 3.00 10.72
N LEU A 160 10.34 4.14 11.40
CA LEU A 160 9.21 4.86 11.97
C LEU A 160 8.23 5.31 10.87
N SER A 161 8.75 5.85 9.74
CA SER A 161 7.94 6.27 8.60
C SER A 161 7.20 5.09 7.97
N LEU A 162 7.92 4.01 7.63
CA LEU A 162 7.32 2.81 7.04
C LEU A 162 6.24 2.18 7.93
N ILE A 163 6.47 2.13 9.24
CA ILE A 163 5.46 1.63 10.20
C ILE A 163 4.23 2.55 10.21
N ALA A 164 4.42 3.87 10.23
CA ALA A 164 3.33 4.83 10.20
C ALA A 164 2.47 4.69 8.93
N GLU A 165 3.10 4.60 7.75
CA GLU A 165 2.42 4.36 6.47
C GLU A 165 1.62 3.06 6.47
N LYS A 166 2.20 1.98 7.00
CA LYS A 166 1.52 0.69 7.12
C LYS A 166 0.32 0.74 8.05
N PHE A 167 0.37 1.51 9.13
CA PHE A 167 -0.81 1.77 9.97
C PHE A 167 -1.85 2.62 9.24
N ALA A 168 -1.44 3.69 8.57
CA ALA A 168 -2.33 4.57 7.81
C ALA A 168 -3.08 3.82 6.69
N SER A 169 -2.40 2.90 5.99
CA SER A 169 -3.01 2.06 4.95
C SER A 169 -4.09 1.09 5.49
N ARG A 170 -4.08 0.84 6.80
CA ARG A 170 -5.04 -0.01 7.52
C ARG A 170 -6.11 0.79 8.27
N SER A 171 -6.27 2.08 7.97
CA SER A 171 -7.16 3.01 8.69
C SER A 171 -6.87 3.09 10.21
N ARG A 172 -5.68 2.69 10.63
CA ARG A 172 -5.20 2.86 12.01
C ARG A 172 -4.54 4.22 12.16
N PHE A 173 -5.33 5.27 12.00
CA PHE A 173 -4.83 6.63 11.87
C PHE A 173 -4.16 7.14 13.15
N ASP A 174 -4.69 6.81 14.31
CA ASP A 174 -4.09 7.24 15.59
C ASP A 174 -2.70 6.63 15.79
N ASP A 175 -2.55 5.33 15.48
CA ASP A 175 -1.24 4.66 15.52
C ASP A 175 -0.26 5.29 14.52
N ALA A 176 -0.70 5.56 13.29
CA ALA A 176 0.14 6.22 12.28
C ALA A 176 0.64 7.59 12.77
N ILE A 177 -0.28 8.42 13.30
CA ILE A 177 0.05 9.75 13.83
C ILE A 177 1.03 9.64 15.01
N GLU A 178 0.91 8.62 15.88
CA GLU A 178 1.85 8.42 16.97
C GLU A 178 3.29 8.20 16.45
N TYR A 179 3.45 7.35 15.42
CA TYR A 179 4.76 7.08 14.82
C TYR A 179 5.31 8.31 14.09
N TYR A 180 4.51 9.04 13.32
CA TYR A 180 4.94 10.31 12.72
C TYR A 180 5.35 11.35 13.77
N ARG A 181 4.66 11.44 14.90
CA ARG A 181 5.07 12.33 16.01
C ARG A 181 6.42 11.95 16.61
N LYS A 182 6.79 10.67 16.64
CA LYS A 182 8.13 10.23 17.05
C LYS A 182 9.19 10.77 16.10
N ILE A 183 8.93 10.74 14.78
CA ILE A 183 9.83 11.32 13.77
C ILE A 183 9.98 12.83 14.01
N VAL A 184 8.87 13.56 14.16
CA VAL A 184 8.91 15.02 14.45
C VAL A 184 9.68 15.34 15.74
N ALA A 185 9.65 14.46 16.73
CA ALA A 185 10.38 14.65 17.97
C ALA A 185 11.89 14.36 17.83
N LEU A 186 12.29 13.44 16.94
CA LEU A 186 13.68 13.08 16.66
C LEU A 186 14.35 14.05 15.68
N ASP A 187 13.57 14.61 14.75
CA ASP A 187 14.05 15.59 13.77
C ASP A 187 13.18 16.87 13.80
N PRO A 188 13.20 17.61 14.93
CA PRO A 188 12.33 18.76 15.12
C PRO A 188 12.64 19.92 14.18
N ASP A 189 13.89 20.12 13.80
CA ASP A 189 14.33 21.24 12.97
C ASP A 189 14.57 20.84 11.51
N ASN A 190 14.15 19.63 11.14
CA ASN A 190 14.24 19.05 9.78
C ASN A 190 15.69 18.96 9.27
N GLU A 191 16.65 18.73 10.16
CA GLU A 191 18.07 18.60 9.79
C GLU A 191 18.38 17.31 9.01
N GLN A 192 17.50 16.32 9.11
CA GLN A 192 17.57 15.02 8.43
C GLN A 192 16.50 14.86 7.32
N ASP A 193 15.81 15.95 6.97
CA ASP A 193 14.74 15.98 5.96
C ASP A 193 13.52 15.05 6.24
N HIS A 194 13.29 14.66 7.51
CA HIS A 194 12.18 13.81 7.92
C HIS A 194 11.09 14.53 8.72
N GLY A 195 11.45 15.59 9.44
CA GLY A 195 10.55 16.27 10.38
C GLY A 195 9.37 16.96 9.69
N ALA A 196 9.63 17.68 8.60
CA ALA A 196 8.61 18.38 7.83
C ALA A 196 7.70 17.39 7.08
N ASP A 197 8.28 16.36 6.46
CA ASP A 197 7.54 15.29 5.78
C ASP A 197 6.62 14.53 6.75
N ALA A 198 7.11 14.22 7.96
CA ALA A 198 6.29 13.59 8.98
C ALA A 198 5.13 14.48 9.43
N MET A 199 5.32 15.79 9.53
CA MET A 199 4.22 16.72 9.81
C MET A 199 3.22 16.78 8.65
N ALA A 200 3.69 16.72 7.40
CA ALA A 200 2.83 16.62 6.22
C ALA A 200 2.00 15.32 6.25
N ALA A 201 2.63 14.20 6.55
CA ALA A 201 1.95 12.92 6.71
C ALA A 201 0.92 12.92 7.86
N ILE A 202 1.16 13.68 8.94
CA ILE A 202 0.19 13.85 10.04
C ILE A 202 -1.06 14.55 9.53
N TYR A 203 -0.96 15.71 8.85
CA TYR A 203 -2.17 16.40 8.39
C TYR A 203 -2.95 15.60 7.35
N ASP A 204 -2.27 14.88 6.45
CA ASP A 204 -2.95 13.98 5.50
C ASP A 204 -3.68 12.85 6.23
N THR A 205 -3.03 12.22 7.20
CA THR A 205 -3.62 11.15 8.01
C THR A 205 -4.83 11.65 8.81
N GLN A 206 -4.74 12.85 9.40
CA GLN A 206 -5.86 13.51 10.08
C GLN A 206 -7.03 13.79 9.11
N ALA A 207 -6.74 14.28 7.91
CA ALA A 207 -7.75 14.50 6.89
C ALA A 207 -8.45 13.21 6.43
N ARG A 208 -7.71 12.12 6.29
CA ARG A 208 -8.25 10.77 6.00
C ARG A 208 -9.13 10.25 7.13
N ALA A 209 -8.79 10.57 8.37
CA ALA A 209 -9.62 10.34 9.55
C ALA A 209 -10.83 11.29 9.64
N ARG A 210 -10.97 12.26 8.72
CA ARG A 210 -11.95 13.36 8.70
C ARG A 210 -11.78 14.37 9.85
N ASP A 211 -10.61 14.37 10.51
CA ASP A 211 -10.22 15.42 11.47
C ASP A 211 -9.63 16.62 10.70
N TYR A 212 -10.50 17.37 10.02
CA TYR A 212 -10.08 18.53 9.24
C TYR A 212 -9.58 19.68 10.13
N GLU A 213 -10.06 19.81 11.35
CA GLU A 213 -9.58 20.82 12.29
C GLU A 213 -8.14 20.52 12.73
N GLY A 214 -7.85 19.26 13.07
CA GLY A 214 -6.51 18.80 13.36
C GLY A 214 -5.56 18.99 12.17
N ALA A 215 -6.00 18.64 10.95
CA ALA A 215 -5.23 18.83 9.74
C ALA A 215 -4.87 20.32 9.51
N ILE A 216 -5.85 21.24 9.65
CA ILE A 216 -5.62 22.69 9.55
C ILE A 216 -4.62 23.17 10.61
N ALA A 217 -4.76 22.69 11.85
CA ALA A 217 -3.85 23.07 12.93
C ALA A 217 -2.42 22.60 12.65
N THR A 218 -2.25 21.39 12.10
CA THR A 218 -0.93 20.84 11.72
C THR A 218 -0.33 21.63 10.55
N CYS A 219 -1.12 21.94 9.50
CA CYS A 219 -0.65 22.78 8.39
C CYS A 219 -0.14 24.15 8.88
N LYS A 220 -0.88 24.83 9.77
CA LYS A 220 -0.43 26.10 10.34
C LYS A 220 0.91 25.99 11.08
N ARG A 221 1.10 24.89 11.82
CA ARG A 221 2.37 24.65 12.51
C ARG A 221 3.53 24.45 11.54
N ILE A 222 3.32 23.84 10.38
CA ILE A 222 4.35 23.70 9.32
C ILE A 222 4.73 25.08 8.79
N VAL A 223 3.72 25.89 8.44
CA VAL A 223 3.94 27.28 7.94
C VAL A 223 4.72 28.15 8.95
N GLU A 224 4.41 28.02 10.24
CA GLU A 224 5.09 28.76 11.30
C GLU A 224 6.53 28.26 11.52
N LYS A 225 6.73 26.96 11.43
CA LYS A 225 8.00 26.32 11.80
C LYS A 225 9.03 26.30 10.68
N PHE A 226 8.59 26.10 9.43
CA PHE A 226 9.45 25.96 8.25
C PHE A 226 9.16 27.03 7.19
N PRO A 227 9.17 28.34 7.53
CA PRO A 227 8.77 29.38 6.60
C PRO A 227 9.66 29.42 5.37
N GLY A 228 9.04 29.50 4.19
CA GLY A 228 9.75 29.59 2.91
C GLY A 228 10.20 28.26 2.31
N THR A 229 9.83 27.12 2.94
CA THR A 229 10.04 25.78 2.36
C THR A 229 8.86 25.39 1.45
N SER A 230 9.05 24.36 0.61
CA SER A 230 7.99 23.77 -0.21
C SER A 230 6.87 23.19 0.67
N GLU A 231 7.23 22.56 1.78
CA GLU A 231 6.28 21.97 2.72
C GLU A 231 5.39 23.03 3.39
N ALA A 232 5.94 24.24 3.65
CA ALA A 232 5.15 25.35 4.15
C ALA A 232 4.20 25.92 3.09
N ASP A 233 4.65 26.01 1.83
CA ASP A 233 3.82 26.45 0.70
C ASP A 233 2.66 25.47 0.47
N ASP A 234 2.94 24.16 0.44
CA ASP A 234 1.93 23.11 0.34
C ASP A 234 0.94 23.16 1.50
N ALA A 235 1.44 23.25 2.72
CA ALA A 235 0.61 23.32 3.91
C ALA A 235 -0.31 24.57 3.91
N GLU A 236 0.18 25.76 3.48
CA GLU A 236 -0.64 26.97 3.38
C GLU A 236 -1.78 26.80 2.36
N ALA A 237 -1.52 26.18 1.21
CA ALA A 237 -2.55 25.86 0.22
C ALA A 237 -3.57 24.84 0.77
N MET A 238 -3.11 23.84 1.54
CA MET A 238 -3.97 22.81 2.13
C MET A 238 -4.87 23.33 3.27
N ILE A 239 -4.53 24.44 3.94
CA ILE A 239 -5.43 25.10 4.91
C ILE A 239 -6.77 25.47 4.23
N GLY A 240 -6.72 26.06 3.03
CA GLY A 240 -7.91 26.37 2.24
C GLY A 240 -8.71 25.11 1.88
N TYR A 241 -8.02 24.05 1.46
CA TYR A 241 -8.64 22.78 1.08
C TYR A 241 -9.40 22.13 2.24
N TYR A 242 -8.76 21.97 3.39
CA TYR A 242 -9.41 21.35 4.56
C TYR A 242 -10.50 22.24 5.17
N THR A 243 -10.37 23.57 5.05
CA THR A 243 -11.45 24.49 5.42
C THR A 243 -12.70 24.28 4.55
N ALA A 244 -12.53 24.07 3.24
CA ALA A 244 -13.64 23.73 2.36
C ALA A 244 -14.25 22.36 2.72
N ARG A 245 -13.39 21.37 3.01
CA ARG A 245 -13.81 20.01 3.40
C ARG A 245 -14.52 19.96 4.75
N SER A 246 -14.24 20.90 5.65
CA SER A 246 -14.97 21.06 6.93
C SER A 246 -16.32 21.75 6.76
N GLY A 247 -16.66 22.24 5.55
CA GLY A 247 -17.95 22.85 5.22
C GLY A 247 -17.96 24.38 5.15
N ASP A 248 -16.85 25.08 5.43
CA ASP A 248 -16.77 26.54 5.34
C ASP A 248 -16.19 27.01 4.00
N SER A 249 -17.00 26.83 2.94
CA SER A 249 -16.61 27.21 1.57
C SER A 249 -16.27 28.70 1.42
N ARG A 250 -16.98 29.59 2.16
CA ARG A 250 -16.73 31.04 2.08
C ARG A 250 -15.38 31.42 2.70
N LYS A 251 -15.01 30.80 3.79
CA LYS A 251 -13.70 31.00 4.42
C LYS A 251 -12.60 30.41 3.57
N ALA A 252 -12.80 29.21 3.00
CA ALA A 252 -11.86 28.60 2.09
C ALA A 252 -11.57 29.48 0.86
N LEU A 253 -12.61 30.08 0.27
CA LEU A 253 -12.45 31.00 -0.85
C LEU A 253 -11.58 32.23 -0.49
N ARG A 254 -11.75 32.81 0.69
CA ARG A 254 -10.87 33.90 1.16
C ARG A 254 -9.44 33.42 1.32
N LEU A 255 -9.21 32.29 1.99
CA LEU A 255 -7.88 31.71 2.19
C LEU A 255 -7.16 31.44 0.87
N TYR A 256 -7.85 30.91 -0.12
CA TYR A 256 -7.26 30.67 -1.45
C TYR A 256 -6.89 31.94 -2.19
N ARG A 257 -7.72 32.99 -2.08
CA ARG A 257 -7.40 34.29 -2.69
C ARG A 257 -6.20 34.94 -2.00
N ASP A 258 -6.14 34.91 -0.67
CA ASP A 258 -5.02 35.42 0.11
C ASP A 258 -3.74 34.66 -0.23
N TYR A 259 -3.83 33.31 -0.42
CA TYR A 259 -2.71 32.49 -0.87
C TYR A 259 -2.20 32.92 -2.24
N LEU A 260 -3.08 33.11 -3.23
CA LEU A 260 -2.69 33.52 -4.59
C LEU A 260 -2.09 34.92 -4.64
N GLU A 261 -2.48 35.82 -3.74
CA GLU A 261 -1.88 37.14 -3.61
C GLU A 261 -0.46 37.07 -3.07
N LYS A 262 -0.22 36.21 -2.07
CA LYS A 262 1.10 36.02 -1.45
C LYS A 262 2.05 35.18 -2.32
N HIS A 263 1.54 34.17 -2.99
CA HIS A 263 2.31 33.15 -3.70
C HIS A 263 1.90 33.02 -5.19
N PRO A 264 1.93 34.13 -5.98
CA PRO A 264 1.45 34.10 -7.36
C PRO A 264 2.26 33.21 -8.31
N ALA A 265 3.52 32.89 -7.95
CA ALA A 265 4.44 32.05 -8.71
C ALA A 265 4.65 30.64 -8.11
N SER A 266 3.91 30.28 -7.07
CA SER A 266 3.96 28.93 -6.47
C SER A 266 3.52 27.85 -7.48
N GLU A 267 4.10 26.67 -7.36
CA GLU A 267 3.65 25.48 -8.10
C GLU A 267 2.17 25.14 -7.81
N ASN A 268 1.71 25.43 -6.60
CA ASN A 268 0.32 25.24 -6.20
C ASN A 268 -0.64 26.29 -6.78
N ALA A 269 -0.16 27.43 -7.30
CA ALA A 269 -1.02 28.53 -7.73
C ALA A 269 -2.07 28.11 -8.78
N GLN A 270 -1.71 27.25 -9.72
CA GLN A 270 -2.64 26.77 -10.76
C GLN A 270 -3.73 25.86 -10.17
N TRP A 271 -3.36 25.00 -9.25
CA TRP A 271 -4.30 24.13 -8.53
C TRP A 271 -5.26 24.97 -7.66
N VAL A 272 -4.74 25.96 -6.93
CA VAL A 272 -5.54 26.86 -6.09
C VAL A 272 -6.51 27.71 -6.94
N LYS A 273 -6.09 28.24 -8.11
CA LYS A 273 -7.00 28.93 -9.04
C LYS A 273 -8.19 28.07 -9.45
N LYS A 274 -7.93 26.78 -9.73
CA LYS A 274 -9.02 25.84 -10.03
C LYS A 274 -9.95 25.65 -8.84
N ARG A 275 -9.44 25.56 -7.61
CA ARG A 275 -10.28 25.47 -6.40
C ARG A 275 -11.14 26.71 -6.18
N VAL A 276 -10.59 27.89 -6.46
CA VAL A 276 -11.36 29.14 -6.43
C VAL A 276 -12.54 29.08 -7.39
N ALA A 277 -12.30 28.73 -8.67
CA ALA A 277 -13.36 28.62 -9.66
C ALA A 277 -14.44 27.59 -9.24
N ASP A 278 -14.00 26.39 -8.82
CA ASP A 278 -14.92 25.32 -8.37
C ASP A 278 -15.81 25.77 -7.18
N LEU A 279 -15.30 26.65 -6.28
CA LEU A 279 -16.07 27.15 -5.13
C LEU A 279 -16.99 28.31 -5.54
N GLU A 280 -16.58 29.19 -6.46
CA GLU A 280 -17.41 30.30 -6.95
C GLU A 280 -18.65 29.81 -7.69
N ASP A 281 -18.52 28.71 -8.45
CA ASP A 281 -19.64 28.08 -9.15
C ASP A 281 -20.65 27.39 -8.23
N ASN A 282 -20.28 27.12 -6.96
CA ASN A 282 -21.09 26.34 -6.01
C ASN A 282 -21.52 27.11 -4.74
N ILE A 283 -21.26 28.42 -4.65
CA ILE A 283 -21.70 29.31 -3.56
C ILE A 283 -22.79 30.29 -4.05
#